data_a66b75d53759b6215bad6ab7b5b23a58
#
_entry.id   a66b75d53759b6215bad6ab7b5b23a58
#
_cell.length_a   1.000
_cell.length_b   1.000
_cell.length_c   1.000
_cell.angle_alpha   90.00
_cell.angle_beta   90.00
_cell.angle_gamma   90.00
#
_symmetry.space_group_name_H-M   'P 1'
#
loop_
_entity.id
_entity.type
_entity.pdbx_description
1 polymer ?
#
loop_
_entity_poly.entity_id
_entity_poly.type
_entity_poly.pdbx_seq_one_letter_code
_entity_poly.pdbx_strand_id
1 'polypeptide(L)' 'MRQFEVDYETTLPPWHTGHEKVEAEDLDSVKEKFDRKHEAARIYKVTEVLYDHRFAAT' A
#
# COMPACT_ATOMS: atom_id res chain seq x y z
N MET A 1 6.96 4.04 12.73
CA MET A 1 6.11 4.27 11.55
C MET A 1 5.11 3.17 11.40
N ARG A 2 3.98 3.52 10.84
CA ARG A 2 2.91 2.55 10.56
C ARG A 2 3.14 1.93 9.20
N GLN A 3 2.73 0.70 9.05
CA GLN A 3 2.83 0.00 7.78
C GLN A 3 1.45 -0.18 7.17
N PHE A 4 1.38 0.01 5.88
CA PHE A 4 0.13 -0.13 5.15
C PHE A 4 0.35 -1.02 3.95
N GLU A 5 -0.69 -1.77 3.60
CA GLU A 5 -0.70 -2.53 2.35
C GLU A 5 -1.64 -1.83 1.39
N VAL A 6 -1.13 -1.51 0.22
CA VAL A 6 -1.88 -0.82 -0.81
C VAL A 6 -2.20 -1.81 -1.92
N ASP A 7 -3.48 -1.98 -2.18
CA ASP A 7 -3.95 -2.77 -3.31
C ASP A 7 -4.28 -1.81 -4.43
N TYR A 8 -3.73 -2.07 -5.60
CA TYR A 8 -3.87 -1.15 -6.71
C TYR A 8 -4.08 -1.90 -8.02
N GLU A 9 -4.50 -1.16 -9.04
CA GLU A 9 -4.59 -1.67 -10.40
C GLU A 9 -3.97 -0.66 -11.34
N THR A 10 -3.45 -1.14 -12.46
CA THR A 10 -2.88 -0.25 -13.47
C THR A 10 -4.00 0.45 -14.22
N THR A 11 -3.75 1.68 -14.67
CA THR A 11 -4.72 2.45 -15.43
C THR A 11 -4.47 2.42 -16.93
N LEU A 12 -3.38 1.77 -17.34
CA LEU A 12 -3.00 1.63 -18.75
C LEU A 12 -2.72 0.16 -19.07
N PRO A 13 -2.95 -0.27 -20.33
CA PRO A 13 -2.61 -1.64 -20.70
C PRO A 13 -1.12 -1.94 -20.59
N PRO A 14 -0.73 -3.15 -20.23
CA PRO A 14 -1.61 -4.25 -19.83
C PRO A 14 -2.19 -4.03 -18.43
N TRP A 15 -3.47 -4.31 -18.28
CA TRP A 15 -4.13 -4.14 -16.99
C TRP A 15 -3.80 -5.31 -16.08
N HIS A 16 -3.31 -4.97 -14.89
CA HIS A 16 -3.09 -5.98 -13.86
C HIS A 16 -3.21 -5.33 -12.49
N THR A 17 -3.36 -6.15 -11.49
CA THR A 17 -3.44 -5.69 -10.11
C THR A 17 -2.20 -6.11 -9.34
N GLY A 18 -1.97 -5.42 -8.25
CA GLY A 18 -0.84 -5.74 -7.39
C GLY A 18 -1.06 -5.21 -5.99
N HIS A 19 -0.12 -5.47 -5.14
CA HIS A 19 -0.13 -4.92 -3.80
C HIS A 19 1.29 -4.56 -3.41
N GLU A 20 1.40 -3.55 -2.55
CA GLU A 20 2.70 -3.05 -2.12
C GLU A 20 2.60 -2.59 -0.68
N LYS A 21 3.66 -2.80 0.08
CA LYS A 21 3.73 -2.33 1.45
C LYS A 21 4.37 -0.95 1.47
N VAL A 22 3.73 -0.04 2.18
CA VAL A 22 4.20 1.34 2.29
C VAL A 22 4.28 1.70 3.76
N GLU A 23 5.41 2.26 4.18
CA GLU A 23 5.54 2.80 5.52
C GLU A 23 5.20 4.28 5.49
N ALA A 24 4.34 4.70 6.40
CA ALA A 24 3.91 6.09 6.48
C ALA A 24 3.35 6.39 7.84
N GLU A 25 3.15 7.67 8.13
CA GLU A 25 2.59 8.08 9.40
C GLU A 25 1.07 8.02 9.40
N ASP A 26 0.46 8.23 8.24
CA ASP A 26 -0.99 8.22 8.09
C ASP A 26 -1.38 7.86 6.67
N LEU A 27 -2.70 7.78 6.43
CA LEU A 27 -3.22 7.41 5.12
C LEU A 27 -2.90 8.40 4.03
N ASP A 28 -2.90 9.68 4.35
CA ASP A 28 -2.59 10.70 3.35
C ASP A 28 -1.16 10.56 2.85
N SER A 29 -0.25 10.27 3.77
CA SER A 29 1.15 10.04 3.40
C SER A 29 1.31 8.79 2.56
N VAL A 30 0.52 7.76 2.81
CA VAL A 30 0.54 6.54 2.00
C VAL A 30 0.21 6.85 0.57
N LYS A 31 -0.88 7.57 0.34
CA LYS A 31 -1.31 7.91 -1.00
C LYS A 31 -0.28 8.76 -1.72
N GLU A 32 0.28 9.73 -1.03
CA GLU A 32 1.28 10.60 -1.60
C GLU A 32 2.54 9.83 -2.01
N LYS A 33 3.02 8.97 -1.14
CA LYS A 33 4.19 8.16 -1.45
C LYS A 33 3.94 7.21 -2.61
N PHE A 34 2.77 6.60 -2.62
CA PHE A 34 2.42 5.67 -3.68
C PHE A 34 2.31 6.37 -5.03
N ASP A 35 1.67 7.53 -5.07
CA ASP A 35 1.49 8.28 -6.31
C ASP A 35 2.82 8.70 -6.92
N ARG A 36 3.79 9.03 -6.09
CA ARG A 36 5.12 9.38 -6.58
C ARG A 36 5.82 8.21 -7.24
N LYS A 37 5.53 7.01 -6.77
CA LYS A 37 6.21 5.82 -7.22
C LYS A 37 5.52 5.17 -8.42
N HIS A 38 4.20 5.30 -8.49
CA HIS A 38 3.39 4.63 -9.51
C HIS A 38 2.45 5.62 -10.17
N GLU A 39 2.87 6.18 -11.30
CA GLU A 39 2.07 7.18 -11.99
C GLU A 39 0.84 6.62 -12.69
N ALA A 40 0.94 5.41 -13.21
CA ALA A 40 -0.14 4.79 -13.96
C ALA A 40 -0.85 3.72 -13.17
N ALA A 41 -1.14 4.01 -11.92
CA ALA A 41 -1.81 3.05 -11.05
C ALA A 41 -2.86 3.77 -10.21
N ARG A 42 -3.91 3.04 -9.87
CA ARG A 42 -4.99 3.55 -9.04
C ARG A 42 -5.14 2.68 -7.80
N ILE A 43 -5.14 3.31 -6.65
CA ILE A 43 -5.36 2.61 -5.39
C ILE A 43 -6.84 2.33 -5.24
N TYR A 44 -7.21 1.10 -4.95
CA TYR A 44 -8.61 0.78 -4.66
C TYR A 44 -8.81 0.27 -3.24
N LYS A 45 -7.75 -0.03 -2.53
CA LYS A 45 -7.86 -0.46 -1.13
C LYS A 45 -6.55 -0.20 -0.41
N VAL A 46 -6.66 0.32 0.81
CA VAL A 46 -5.51 0.50 1.68
C VAL A 46 -5.84 -0.14 3.02
N THR A 47 -4.97 -1.00 3.48
CA THR A 47 -5.15 -1.70 4.75
C THR A 47 -3.96 -1.42 5.64
N GLU A 48 -4.22 -1.00 6.87
CA GLU A 48 -3.14 -0.84 7.83
C GLU A 48 -2.75 -2.21 8.37
N VAL A 49 -1.46 -2.51 8.31
CA VAL A 49 -0.94 -3.76 8.82
C VAL A 49 -0.65 -3.59 10.31
N LEU A 50 -1.47 -4.22 11.12
CA LEU A 50 -1.27 -4.22 12.55
C LEU A 50 -0.37 -5.39 12.90
N TYR A 51 0.87 -5.08 13.07
CA TYR A 51 1.87 -6.09 13.31
C TYR A 51 1.99 -6.39 14.79
N ASP A 52 1.72 -7.63 15.16
CA ASP A 52 1.84 -8.06 16.55
C ASP A 52 2.94 -9.08 16.66
N HIS A 53 4.05 -8.65 17.21
CA HIS A 53 5.22 -9.50 17.37
C HIS A 53 5.00 -10.70 18.25
N ARG A 54 4.06 -10.61 19.16
CA ARG A 54 3.80 -11.69 20.07
C ARG A 54 3.30 -12.93 19.38
N PHE A 55 2.54 -12.76 18.33
CA PHE A 55 2.06 -13.89 17.55
C PHE A 55 3.17 -14.51 16.74
N ALA A 56 4.04 -13.70 16.25
CA ALA A 56 5.17 -14.20 15.48
C ALA A 56 6.13 -15.00 16.36
N ALA A 57 6.18 -14.68 17.63
CA ALA A 57 7.09 -15.34 18.55
C ALA A 57 6.58 -16.70 19.00
N THR A 58 5.34 -16.96 18.82
CA THR A 58 4.76 -18.24 19.22
C THR A 58 4.72 -19.19 18.06
#